data_caa820bf81bf4ee25630feca46f7a638
#
_entry.id   caa820bf81bf4ee25630feca46f7a638
#
_cell.length_a   1.000
_cell.length_b   1.000
_cell.length_c   1.000
_cell.angle_alpha   90.00
_cell.angle_beta   90.00
_cell.angle_gamma   90.00
#
_symmetry.space_group_name_H-M   'P 1'
#
loop_
_entity.id
_entity.type
_entity.pdbx_description
1 polymer ?
#
loop_
_entity_poly.entity_id
_entity_poly.type
_entity_poly.pdbx_seq_one_letter_code
_entity_poly.pdbx_strand_id
1 'polypeptide(L)'
;YKVFGNNPEAAMKHVHAGISKQDLLDHHGHVLGLRDINVKIKSQRIQVIMGLSGSGKSTLIRHINRLIEPTEGEVIVDGDNVLAMSIEELRDFRRHKASMVFQRFGLLPHRTVSQNVAYGLSIQGISEGEATERSQRWIDRVGLAGFEQHFPAQLSGGMQQRVGLARALATDAEILLMDEAFSALDPLIRTDMQNILLDLQEELHKTIVFITHDLDEALRIGDEISILRDGEVIQQGDPQSIIMKPADDYISDFIKDINRGRVLEVRSIMEKANRATGPKMGIKTPLEDALQQLVNAGKDSGAIVADDGKTIGKISMVNAIAAMARPNRGDEGPRYK
;
A
#
# COMPACT_ATOMS: atom_id res chain seq x y z
N TYR A 1 -6.76 17.41 -8.12
CA TYR A 1 -7.83 17.96 -7.27
C TYR A 1 -9.14 17.17 -7.42
N LYS A 2 -9.88 17.02 -6.33
CA LYS A 2 -11.26 16.51 -6.37
C LYS A 2 -12.18 17.27 -5.42
N VAL A 3 -13.19 17.88 -5.99
CA VAL A 3 -14.30 18.53 -5.25
C VAL A 3 -15.59 17.78 -5.59
N PHE A 4 -16.39 17.51 -4.57
CA PHE A 4 -17.73 16.95 -4.72
C PHE A 4 -18.78 18.03 -4.43
N GLY A 5 -19.87 18.04 -5.17
CA GLY A 5 -20.98 19.01 -5.06
C GLY A 5 -21.62 19.31 -6.41
N ASN A 6 -22.55 20.26 -6.42
CA ASN A 6 -23.36 20.61 -7.62
C ASN A 6 -22.55 21.49 -8.53
N ASN A 7 -21.53 21.80 -8.71
CA ASN A 7 -20.67 22.54 -9.65
C ASN A 7 -19.23 22.60 -9.13
N PRO A 8 -18.57 21.45 -9.14
CA PRO A 8 -17.25 21.35 -8.54
C PRO A 8 -16.21 22.24 -9.24
N GLU A 9 -16.35 22.47 -10.55
CA GLU A 9 -15.43 23.33 -11.32
C GLU A 9 -15.50 24.79 -10.86
N ALA A 10 -16.71 25.30 -10.58
CA ALA A 10 -16.89 26.67 -10.07
C ALA A 10 -16.30 26.84 -8.64
N ALA A 11 -16.25 25.76 -7.87
CA ALA A 11 -15.67 25.77 -6.53
C ALA A 11 -14.13 25.80 -6.54
N MET A 12 -13.48 25.40 -7.65
CA MET A 12 -12.02 25.36 -7.76
C MET A 12 -11.36 26.72 -7.52
N LYS A 13 -12.00 27.83 -7.91
CA LYS A 13 -11.48 29.18 -7.60
C LYS A 13 -11.26 29.41 -6.09
N HIS A 14 -12.13 28.86 -5.24
CA HIS A 14 -12.01 28.97 -3.78
C HIS A 14 -10.90 28.02 -3.26
N VAL A 15 -10.79 26.83 -3.86
CA VAL A 15 -9.74 25.86 -3.52
C VAL A 15 -8.35 26.42 -3.83
N HIS A 16 -8.16 27.03 -5.02
CA HIS A 16 -6.92 27.70 -5.38
C HIS A 16 -6.62 28.94 -4.53
N ALA A 17 -7.66 29.61 -4.01
CA ALA A 17 -7.51 30.70 -3.04
C ALA A 17 -7.15 30.21 -1.62
N GLY A 18 -7.02 28.90 -1.41
CA GLY A 18 -6.59 28.33 -0.13
C GLY A 18 -7.68 28.12 0.91
N ILE A 19 -8.98 28.10 0.50
CA ILE A 19 -10.09 27.87 1.44
C ILE A 19 -9.90 26.55 2.20
N SER A 20 -10.27 26.51 3.48
CA SER A 20 -10.23 25.27 4.25
C SER A 20 -11.31 24.28 3.77
N LYS A 21 -11.12 22.98 4.06
CA LYS A 21 -12.10 21.93 3.75
C LYS A 21 -13.45 22.20 4.42
N GLN A 22 -13.40 22.68 5.66
CA GLN A 22 -14.59 23.00 6.44
C GLN A 22 -15.31 24.23 5.88
N ASP A 23 -14.59 25.31 5.60
CA ASP A 23 -15.20 26.53 5.04
C ASP A 23 -15.80 26.31 3.65
N LEU A 24 -15.17 25.43 2.83
CA LEU A 24 -15.71 25.06 1.52
C LEU A 24 -17.05 24.32 1.67
N LEU A 25 -17.18 23.48 2.69
CA LEU A 25 -18.43 22.79 3.00
C LEU A 25 -19.49 23.77 3.54
N ASP A 26 -19.13 24.55 4.56
CA ASP A 26 -20.09 25.38 5.31
C ASP A 26 -20.59 26.55 4.50
N HIS A 27 -19.78 27.21 3.70
CA HIS A 27 -20.13 28.40 2.95
C HIS A 27 -20.54 28.15 1.50
N HIS A 28 -20.06 27.02 0.91
CA HIS A 28 -20.26 26.73 -0.52
C HIS A 28 -20.96 25.39 -0.78
N GLY A 29 -21.22 24.58 0.24
CA GLY A 29 -21.88 23.26 0.11
C GLY A 29 -21.09 22.24 -0.71
N HIS A 30 -19.76 22.38 -0.78
CA HIS A 30 -18.88 21.49 -1.51
C HIS A 30 -17.92 20.75 -0.58
N VAL A 31 -17.65 19.48 -0.87
CA VAL A 31 -16.69 18.68 -0.12
C VAL A 31 -15.37 18.58 -0.89
N LEU A 32 -14.29 19.07 -0.29
CA LEU A 32 -12.95 18.89 -0.82
C LEU A 32 -12.47 17.48 -0.51
N GLY A 33 -12.38 16.64 -1.53
CA GLY A 33 -11.91 15.27 -1.43
C GLY A 33 -10.39 15.15 -1.53
N LEU A 34 -9.79 15.84 -2.53
CA LEU A 34 -8.35 15.85 -2.77
C LEU A 34 -7.89 17.25 -3.18
N ARG A 35 -6.73 17.66 -2.65
CA ARG A 35 -6.08 18.93 -2.94
C ARG A 35 -4.62 18.69 -3.32
N ASP A 36 -4.23 19.22 -4.48
CA ASP A 36 -2.85 19.25 -4.99
C ASP A 36 -2.09 17.92 -4.83
N ILE A 37 -2.76 16.82 -5.16
CA ILE A 37 -2.14 15.50 -5.09
C ILE A 37 -1.15 15.33 -6.25
N ASN A 38 0.12 15.17 -5.90
CA ASN A 38 1.20 14.86 -6.83
C ASN A 38 1.97 13.63 -6.31
N VAL A 39 1.66 12.45 -6.84
CA VAL A 39 2.27 11.17 -6.42
C VAL A 39 2.83 10.45 -7.64
N LYS A 40 4.08 10.03 -7.54
CA LYS A 40 4.73 9.16 -8.54
C LYS A 40 4.79 7.74 -7.99
N ILE A 41 4.19 6.81 -8.70
CA ILE A 41 4.17 5.40 -8.37
C ILE A 41 5.17 4.68 -9.30
N LYS A 42 6.14 4.01 -8.72
CA LYS A 42 7.16 3.27 -9.46
C LYS A 42 6.60 1.93 -9.92
N SER A 43 6.93 1.54 -11.14
CA SER A 43 6.56 0.21 -11.66
C SER A 43 7.20 -0.91 -10.82
N GLN A 44 6.52 -2.04 -10.75
CA GLN A 44 6.97 -3.24 -10.06
C GLN A 44 7.28 -3.03 -8.56
N ARG A 45 6.56 -2.09 -7.92
CA ARG A 45 6.69 -1.75 -6.50
C ARG A 45 5.32 -1.68 -5.84
N ILE A 46 5.33 -1.84 -4.54
CA ILE A 46 4.15 -1.63 -3.70
C ILE A 46 4.15 -0.19 -3.20
N GLN A 47 3.28 0.63 -3.76
CA GLN A 47 2.98 1.98 -3.25
C GLN A 47 1.84 1.88 -2.25
N VAL A 48 2.11 2.16 -1.00
CA VAL A 48 1.05 2.28 0.01
C VAL A 48 0.55 3.72 0.07
N ILE A 49 -0.76 3.88 0.11
CA ILE A 49 -1.45 5.15 0.38
C ILE A 49 -2.18 4.99 1.72
N MET A 50 -1.72 5.71 2.74
CA MET A 50 -2.27 5.60 4.07
C MET A 50 -2.80 6.92 4.61
N GLY A 51 -3.57 6.87 5.71
CA GLY A 51 -4.16 8.03 6.39
C GLY A 51 -5.44 7.65 7.09
N LEU A 52 -5.97 8.54 7.93
CA LEU A 52 -7.20 8.31 8.68
C LEU A 52 -8.43 8.20 7.76
N SER A 53 -9.56 7.76 8.32
CA SER A 53 -10.84 7.74 7.61
C SER A 53 -11.19 9.15 7.10
N GLY A 54 -11.67 9.25 5.86
CA GLY A 54 -12.01 10.54 5.25
C GLY A 54 -10.84 11.36 4.70
N SER A 55 -9.58 10.85 4.74
CA SER A 55 -8.41 11.56 4.18
C SER A 55 -8.34 11.57 2.64
N GLY A 56 -9.23 10.86 1.93
CA GLY A 56 -9.27 10.86 0.47
C GLY A 56 -8.64 9.64 -0.22
N LYS A 57 -8.11 8.65 0.52
CA LYS A 57 -7.43 7.46 -0.03
C LYS A 57 -8.22 6.72 -1.11
N SER A 58 -9.45 6.30 -0.78
CA SER A 58 -10.32 5.58 -1.73
C SER A 58 -10.72 6.44 -2.93
N THR A 59 -10.79 7.76 -2.75
CA THR A 59 -11.00 8.70 -3.86
C THR A 59 -9.78 8.71 -4.78
N LEU A 60 -8.58 8.78 -4.22
CA LEU A 60 -7.33 8.81 -4.98
C LEU A 60 -7.14 7.55 -5.83
N ILE A 61 -7.28 6.35 -5.23
CA ILE A 61 -7.07 5.10 -5.99
C ILE A 61 -8.09 4.95 -7.14
N ARG A 62 -9.33 5.42 -6.92
CA ARG A 62 -10.40 5.36 -7.94
C ARG A 62 -10.22 6.36 -9.07
N HIS A 63 -9.30 7.31 -8.96
CA HIS A 63 -8.89 8.16 -10.09
C HIS A 63 -7.98 7.39 -11.03
N ILE A 64 -7.12 6.48 -10.53
CA ILE A 64 -6.15 5.73 -11.34
C ILE A 64 -6.86 4.91 -12.43
N ASN A 65 -7.99 4.28 -12.10
CA ASN A 65 -8.79 3.53 -13.07
C ASN A 65 -10.03 4.31 -13.57
N ARG A 66 -10.06 5.64 -13.31
CA ARG A 66 -11.12 6.56 -13.72
C ARG A 66 -12.53 6.10 -13.31
N LEU A 67 -12.66 5.40 -12.16
CA LEU A 67 -13.99 5.16 -11.55
C LEU A 67 -14.57 6.45 -10.98
N ILE A 68 -13.71 7.39 -10.62
CA ILE A 68 -14.05 8.76 -10.25
C ILE A 68 -13.17 9.66 -11.11
N GLU A 69 -13.75 10.64 -11.78
CA GLU A 69 -12.99 11.65 -12.50
C GLU A 69 -12.53 12.76 -11.53
N PRO A 70 -11.26 13.22 -11.63
CA PRO A 70 -10.82 14.41 -10.89
C PRO A 70 -11.60 15.64 -11.35
N THR A 71 -11.66 16.67 -10.51
CA THR A 71 -12.19 17.97 -10.91
C THR A 71 -11.17 18.73 -11.76
N GLU A 72 -9.87 18.55 -11.43
CA GLU A 72 -8.76 19.17 -12.14
C GLU A 72 -7.49 18.31 -11.98
N GLY A 73 -6.62 18.31 -12.97
CA GLY A 73 -5.38 17.54 -13.00
C GLY A 73 -5.40 16.40 -14.02
N GLU A 74 -4.43 15.51 -13.92
CA GLU A 74 -4.24 14.41 -14.86
C GLU A 74 -3.82 13.12 -14.16
N VAL A 75 -4.01 11.98 -14.82
CA VAL A 75 -3.57 10.66 -14.37
C VAL A 75 -2.81 10.02 -15.53
N ILE A 76 -1.49 9.90 -15.39
CA ILE A 76 -0.62 9.34 -16.42
C ILE A 76 -0.24 7.91 -16.01
N VAL A 77 -0.47 6.96 -16.90
CA VAL A 77 -0.05 5.55 -16.73
C VAL A 77 0.71 5.14 -17.99
N ASP A 78 1.97 4.75 -17.84
CA ASP A 78 2.90 4.36 -18.93
C ASP A 78 3.00 5.40 -20.04
N GLY A 79 2.85 6.70 -19.70
CA GLY A 79 2.89 7.83 -20.65
C GLY A 79 1.53 8.24 -21.20
N ASP A 80 0.48 7.45 -21.01
CA ASP A 80 -0.88 7.74 -21.48
C ASP A 80 -1.71 8.43 -20.41
N ASN A 81 -2.42 9.50 -20.79
CA ASN A 81 -3.35 10.17 -19.90
C ASN A 81 -4.69 9.42 -19.86
N VAL A 82 -4.97 8.73 -18.76
CA VAL A 82 -6.20 7.95 -18.56
C VAL A 82 -7.46 8.81 -18.68
N LEU A 83 -7.38 10.11 -18.39
CA LEU A 83 -8.53 11.03 -18.49
C LEU A 83 -8.85 11.40 -19.94
N ALA A 84 -7.88 11.31 -20.84
CA ALA A 84 -8.07 11.58 -22.26
C ALA A 84 -8.57 10.36 -23.05
N MET A 85 -8.56 9.16 -22.44
CA MET A 85 -9.00 7.93 -23.08
C MET A 85 -10.48 8.00 -23.47
N SER A 86 -10.81 7.53 -24.66
CA SER A 86 -12.18 7.22 -25.07
C SER A 86 -12.80 6.13 -24.18
N ILE A 87 -14.11 5.93 -24.28
CA ILE A 87 -14.80 4.89 -23.50
C ILE A 87 -14.25 3.48 -23.84
N GLU A 88 -13.90 3.25 -25.10
CA GLU A 88 -13.37 1.95 -25.56
C GLU A 88 -11.96 1.72 -25.04
N GLU A 89 -11.07 2.69 -25.15
CA GLU A 89 -9.71 2.64 -24.59
C GLU A 89 -9.73 2.48 -23.07
N LEU A 90 -10.62 3.19 -22.36
CA LEU A 90 -10.79 3.06 -20.92
C LEU A 90 -11.29 1.67 -20.50
N ARG A 91 -12.19 1.06 -21.29
CA ARG A 91 -12.63 -0.32 -21.06
C ARG A 91 -11.49 -1.31 -21.26
N ASP A 92 -10.67 -1.09 -22.30
CA ASP A 92 -9.51 -1.93 -22.57
C ASP A 92 -8.46 -1.78 -21.47
N PHE A 93 -8.15 -0.55 -21.04
CA PHE A 93 -7.30 -0.27 -19.89
C PHE A 93 -7.75 -1.02 -18.63
N ARG A 94 -9.05 -0.98 -18.28
CA ARG A 94 -9.61 -1.70 -17.12
C ARG A 94 -9.64 -3.21 -17.28
N ARG A 95 -9.63 -3.75 -18.51
CA ARG A 95 -9.60 -5.18 -18.77
C ARG A 95 -8.19 -5.76 -18.66
N HIS A 96 -7.19 -5.02 -19.14
CA HIS A 96 -5.86 -5.57 -19.38
C HIS A 96 -4.76 -4.90 -18.53
N LYS A 97 -4.89 -3.61 -18.22
CA LYS A 97 -3.83 -2.85 -17.53
C LYS A 97 -4.05 -2.72 -16.02
N ALA A 98 -5.29 -2.54 -15.55
CA ALA A 98 -5.56 -2.25 -14.14
C ALA A 98 -6.70 -3.10 -13.57
N SER A 99 -6.39 -3.98 -12.61
CA SER A 99 -7.38 -4.72 -11.85
C SER A 99 -7.58 -4.12 -10.45
N MET A 100 -8.73 -4.38 -9.82
CA MET A 100 -9.05 -3.79 -8.52
C MET A 100 -9.65 -4.80 -7.54
N VAL A 101 -9.12 -4.79 -6.31
CA VAL A 101 -9.68 -5.47 -5.13
C VAL A 101 -10.39 -4.42 -4.28
N PHE A 102 -11.67 -4.62 -4.00
CA PHE A 102 -12.52 -3.68 -3.29
C PHE A 102 -12.61 -4.01 -1.79
N GLN A 103 -12.80 -2.99 -0.96
CA GLN A 103 -12.99 -3.10 0.48
C GLN A 103 -14.13 -4.05 0.89
N ARG A 104 -15.25 -4.05 0.15
CA ARG A 104 -16.41 -4.92 0.35
C ARG A 104 -16.43 -6.09 -0.62
N PHE A 105 -15.28 -6.69 -0.90
CA PHE A 105 -15.03 -7.85 -1.76
C PHE A 105 -15.52 -7.71 -3.22
N GLY A 106 -16.65 -7.04 -3.47
CA GLY A 106 -17.24 -6.82 -4.79
C GLY A 106 -17.53 -8.13 -5.55
N LEU A 107 -17.80 -9.23 -4.83
CA LEU A 107 -18.13 -10.51 -5.43
C LEU A 107 -19.54 -10.51 -6.00
N LEU A 108 -19.74 -11.27 -7.07
CA LEU A 108 -21.04 -11.51 -7.67
C LEU A 108 -21.76 -12.60 -6.84
N PRO A 109 -22.83 -12.24 -6.08
CA PRO A 109 -23.42 -13.14 -5.08
C PRO A 109 -24.10 -14.36 -5.69
N HIS A 110 -24.52 -14.27 -6.95
CA HIS A 110 -25.18 -15.32 -7.72
C HIS A 110 -24.22 -16.21 -8.52
N ARG A 111 -22.91 -16.00 -8.36
CA ARG A 111 -21.84 -16.79 -8.99
C ARG A 111 -21.02 -17.53 -7.96
N THR A 112 -20.57 -18.73 -8.32
CA THR A 112 -19.65 -19.52 -7.48
C THR A 112 -18.27 -18.89 -7.40
N VAL A 113 -17.38 -19.42 -6.55
CA VAL A 113 -15.97 -19.02 -6.46
C VAL A 113 -15.31 -19.08 -7.82
N SER A 114 -15.38 -20.24 -8.50
CA SER A 114 -14.79 -20.42 -9.83
C SER A 114 -15.32 -19.39 -10.84
N GLN A 115 -16.63 -19.17 -10.86
CA GLN A 115 -17.27 -18.20 -11.75
C GLN A 115 -16.91 -16.75 -11.41
N ASN A 116 -16.70 -16.43 -10.14
CA ASN A 116 -16.21 -15.10 -9.72
C ASN A 116 -14.78 -14.87 -10.20
N VAL A 117 -13.89 -15.85 -10.02
CA VAL A 117 -12.48 -15.73 -10.45
C VAL A 117 -12.38 -15.66 -11.98
N ALA A 118 -13.14 -16.49 -12.70
CA ALA A 118 -13.18 -16.49 -14.16
C ALA A 118 -13.82 -15.25 -14.78
N TYR A 119 -14.55 -14.43 -14.01
CA TYR A 119 -15.36 -13.34 -14.56
C TYR A 119 -14.54 -12.32 -15.36
N GLY A 120 -13.38 -11.90 -14.84
CA GLY A 120 -12.48 -10.99 -15.54
C GLY A 120 -11.97 -11.58 -16.86
N LEU A 121 -11.60 -12.87 -16.86
CA LEU A 121 -11.13 -13.59 -18.03
C LEU A 121 -12.20 -13.68 -19.13
N SER A 122 -13.45 -13.92 -18.74
CA SER A 122 -14.57 -13.94 -19.71
C SER A 122 -14.80 -12.57 -20.37
N ILE A 123 -14.58 -11.46 -19.63
CA ILE A 123 -14.66 -10.09 -20.17
C ILE A 123 -13.48 -9.79 -21.10
N GLN A 124 -12.31 -10.38 -20.87
CA GLN A 124 -11.15 -10.30 -21.77
C GLN A 124 -11.33 -11.14 -23.05
N GLY A 125 -12.37 -11.96 -23.13
CA GLY A 125 -12.61 -12.85 -24.29
C GLY A 125 -11.78 -14.13 -24.29
N ILE A 126 -11.20 -14.48 -23.14
CA ILE A 126 -10.46 -15.74 -22.96
C ILE A 126 -11.42 -16.94 -23.09
N SER A 127 -10.97 -17.99 -23.76
CA SER A 127 -11.76 -19.20 -23.96
C SER A 127 -12.16 -19.85 -22.62
N GLU A 128 -13.31 -20.53 -22.56
CA GLU A 128 -13.82 -21.13 -21.33
C GLU A 128 -12.85 -22.15 -20.72
N GLY A 129 -12.18 -22.95 -21.54
CA GLY A 129 -11.18 -23.92 -21.09
C GLY A 129 -9.98 -23.24 -20.42
N GLU A 130 -9.40 -22.24 -21.05
CA GLU A 130 -8.28 -21.47 -20.52
C GLU A 130 -8.67 -20.66 -19.28
N ALA A 131 -9.87 -20.05 -19.28
CA ALA A 131 -10.38 -19.32 -18.15
C ALA A 131 -10.58 -20.25 -16.92
N THR A 132 -11.04 -21.47 -17.14
CA THR A 132 -11.20 -22.49 -16.08
C THR A 132 -9.84 -22.88 -15.51
N GLU A 133 -8.86 -23.17 -16.35
CA GLU A 133 -7.50 -23.53 -15.92
C GLU A 133 -6.81 -22.41 -15.14
N ARG A 134 -6.85 -21.17 -15.66
CA ARG A 134 -6.29 -19.99 -14.98
C ARG A 134 -6.99 -19.74 -13.65
N SER A 135 -8.32 -19.85 -13.61
CA SER A 135 -9.09 -19.66 -12.38
C SER A 135 -8.74 -20.70 -11.33
N GLN A 136 -8.65 -22.00 -11.71
CA GLN A 136 -8.28 -23.06 -10.79
C GLN A 136 -6.89 -22.80 -10.18
N ARG A 137 -5.91 -22.47 -11.00
CA ARG A 137 -4.55 -22.13 -10.52
C ARG A 137 -4.56 -21.05 -9.45
N TRP A 138 -5.36 -19.99 -9.63
CA TRP A 138 -5.43 -18.90 -8.65
C TRP A 138 -6.23 -19.28 -7.40
N ILE A 139 -7.30 -20.09 -7.55
CA ILE A 139 -8.07 -20.63 -6.43
C ILE A 139 -7.16 -21.48 -5.52
N ASP A 140 -6.37 -22.36 -6.11
CA ASP A 140 -5.42 -23.20 -5.37
C ASP A 140 -4.37 -22.34 -4.66
N ARG A 141 -3.84 -21.33 -5.35
CA ARG A 141 -2.76 -20.48 -4.84
C ARG A 141 -3.18 -19.59 -3.67
N VAL A 142 -4.45 -19.16 -3.63
CA VAL A 142 -4.98 -18.42 -2.47
C VAL A 142 -5.53 -19.33 -1.38
N GLY A 143 -5.36 -20.65 -1.49
CA GLY A 143 -5.78 -21.64 -0.50
C GLY A 143 -7.30 -21.83 -0.42
N LEU A 144 -7.98 -21.83 -1.58
CA LEU A 144 -9.43 -22.06 -1.71
C LEU A 144 -9.76 -23.35 -2.46
N ALA A 145 -8.82 -24.29 -2.61
CA ALA A 145 -9.07 -25.61 -3.18
C ALA A 145 -10.20 -26.31 -2.43
N GLY A 146 -11.15 -26.88 -3.16
CA GLY A 146 -12.36 -27.54 -2.63
C GLY A 146 -13.56 -26.60 -2.41
N PHE A 147 -13.39 -25.27 -2.62
CA PHE A 147 -14.49 -24.30 -2.48
C PHE A 147 -14.97 -23.73 -3.82
N GLU A 148 -14.54 -24.28 -4.94
CA GLU A 148 -14.80 -23.78 -6.31
C GLU A 148 -16.29 -23.58 -6.61
N GLN A 149 -17.13 -24.47 -6.09
CA GLN A 149 -18.57 -24.47 -6.33
C GLN A 149 -19.39 -23.75 -5.25
N HIS A 150 -18.72 -23.21 -4.21
CA HIS A 150 -19.40 -22.45 -3.17
C HIS A 150 -19.77 -21.05 -3.66
N PHE A 151 -20.87 -20.54 -3.15
CA PHE A 151 -21.30 -19.16 -3.36
C PHE A 151 -20.71 -18.23 -2.27
N PRO A 152 -20.55 -16.92 -2.54
CA PRO A 152 -20.02 -15.98 -1.56
C PRO A 152 -20.68 -16.04 -0.18
N ALA A 153 -22.00 -16.23 -0.11
CA ALA A 153 -22.72 -16.32 1.16
C ALA A 153 -22.35 -17.54 2.02
N GLN A 154 -21.68 -18.53 1.45
CA GLN A 154 -21.23 -19.74 2.14
C GLN A 154 -19.78 -19.64 2.65
N LEU A 155 -19.13 -18.50 2.41
CA LEU A 155 -17.71 -18.27 2.72
C LEU A 155 -17.55 -17.30 3.90
N SER A 156 -16.50 -17.50 4.69
CA SER A 156 -16.07 -16.50 5.66
C SER A 156 -15.57 -15.21 4.97
N GLY A 157 -15.49 -14.09 5.68
CA GLY A 157 -14.99 -12.82 5.14
C GLY A 157 -13.57 -12.96 4.56
N GLY A 158 -12.68 -13.69 5.25
CA GLY A 158 -11.33 -13.97 4.75
C GLY A 158 -11.32 -14.79 3.46
N MET A 159 -12.20 -15.79 3.34
CA MET A 159 -12.35 -16.55 2.10
C MET A 159 -12.89 -15.69 0.96
N GLN A 160 -13.89 -14.84 1.21
CA GLN A 160 -14.39 -13.90 0.21
C GLN A 160 -13.29 -12.94 -0.27
N GLN A 161 -12.42 -12.49 0.62
CA GLN A 161 -11.27 -11.65 0.28
C GLN A 161 -10.28 -12.39 -0.63
N ARG A 162 -9.97 -13.64 -0.31
CA ARG A 162 -9.13 -14.51 -1.16
C ARG A 162 -9.73 -14.72 -2.56
N VAL A 163 -11.05 -14.88 -2.68
CA VAL A 163 -11.74 -14.91 -3.98
C VAL A 163 -11.56 -13.59 -4.74
N GLY A 164 -11.72 -12.45 -4.06
CA GLY A 164 -11.52 -11.12 -4.65
C GLY A 164 -10.10 -10.93 -5.17
N LEU A 165 -9.09 -11.38 -4.41
CA LEU A 165 -7.68 -11.33 -4.81
C LEU A 165 -7.43 -12.27 -6.00
N ALA A 166 -7.88 -13.52 -5.93
CA ALA A 166 -7.75 -14.49 -7.04
C ALA A 166 -8.37 -13.95 -8.33
N ARG A 167 -9.56 -13.35 -8.26
CA ARG A 167 -10.23 -12.71 -9.40
C ARG A 167 -9.39 -11.60 -10.03
N ALA A 168 -8.82 -10.75 -9.19
CA ALA A 168 -8.00 -9.62 -9.66
C ALA A 168 -6.70 -10.10 -10.31
N LEU A 169 -6.07 -11.14 -9.76
CA LEU A 169 -4.81 -11.69 -10.26
C LEU A 169 -5.01 -12.56 -11.52
N ALA A 170 -6.16 -13.22 -11.65
CA ALA A 170 -6.46 -14.07 -12.81
C ALA A 170 -6.44 -13.31 -14.14
N THR A 171 -6.78 -12.02 -14.13
CA THR A 171 -6.77 -11.17 -15.34
C THR A 171 -5.38 -10.84 -15.83
N ASP A 172 -4.34 -11.09 -15.02
CA ASP A 172 -2.94 -10.81 -15.29
C ASP A 172 -2.61 -9.33 -15.57
N ALA A 173 -3.44 -8.40 -15.07
CA ALA A 173 -3.21 -6.97 -15.20
C ALA A 173 -1.87 -6.54 -14.56
N GLU A 174 -1.20 -5.56 -15.17
CA GLU A 174 0.11 -5.07 -14.70
C GLU A 174 0.00 -4.27 -13.40
N ILE A 175 -1.15 -3.60 -13.19
CA ILE A 175 -1.43 -2.75 -12.03
C ILE A 175 -2.54 -3.40 -11.19
N LEU A 176 -2.26 -3.60 -9.90
CA LEU A 176 -3.22 -4.08 -8.92
C LEU A 176 -3.57 -2.95 -7.95
N LEU A 177 -4.82 -2.52 -7.97
CA LEU A 177 -5.37 -1.51 -7.07
C LEU A 177 -6.08 -2.20 -5.91
N MET A 178 -5.72 -1.89 -4.65
CA MET A 178 -6.28 -2.54 -3.46
C MET A 178 -6.83 -1.49 -2.50
N ASP A 179 -8.16 -1.38 -2.40
CA ASP A 179 -8.86 -0.39 -1.56
C ASP A 179 -9.22 -1.02 -0.22
N GLU A 180 -8.40 -0.81 0.82
CA GLU A 180 -8.55 -1.37 2.19
C GLU A 180 -8.86 -2.88 2.19
N ALA A 181 -8.16 -3.61 1.34
CA ALA A 181 -8.47 -4.99 1.03
C ALA A 181 -8.42 -5.95 2.23
N PHE A 182 -7.65 -5.64 3.28
CA PHE A 182 -7.48 -6.53 4.43
C PHE A 182 -8.10 -5.98 5.72
N SER A 183 -8.76 -4.82 5.69
CA SER A 183 -9.27 -4.13 6.88
C SER A 183 -10.35 -4.91 7.65
N ALA A 184 -11.14 -5.73 6.95
CA ALA A 184 -12.23 -6.52 7.52
C ALA A 184 -11.82 -7.93 8.00
N LEU A 185 -10.51 -8.26 7.92
CA LEU A 185 -9.98 -9.58 8.28
C LEU A 185 -9.52 -9.60 9.75
N ASP A 186 -9.65 -10.76 10.39
CA ASP A 186 -9.00 -10.99 11.68
C ASP A 186 -7.47 -10.96 11.55
N PRO A 187 -6.73 -10.71 12.65
CA PRO A 187 -5.27 -10.50 12.59
C PRO A 187 -4.49 -11.65 11.97
N LEU A 188 -4.92 -12.91 12.20
CA LEU A 188 -4.21 -14.09 11.69
C LEU A 188 -4.37 -14.18 10.18
N ILE A 189 -5.61 -14.12 9.69
CA ILE A 189 -5.92 -14.17 8.26
C ILE A 189 -5.31 -12.97 7.52
N ARG A 190 -5.31 -11.78 8.15
CA ARG A 190 -4.65 -10.59 7.60
C ARG A 190 -3.16 -10.83 7.36
N THR A 191 -2.47 -11.40 8.35
CA THR A 191 -1.05 -11.74 8.24
C THR A 191 -0.79 -12.72 7.10
N ASP A 192 -1.62 -13.75 6.97
CA ASP A 192 -1.53 -14.73 5.88
C ASP A 192 -1.72 -14.07 4.51
N MET A 193 -2.71 -13.17 4.39
CA MET A 193 -2.97 -12.44 3.14
C MET A 193 -1.84 -11.49 2.76
N GLN A 194 -1.22 -10.84 3.74
CA GLN A 194 -0.03 -10.02 3.52
C GLN A 194 1.16 -10.86 3.02
N ASN A 195 1.38 -12.05 3.60
CA ASN A 195 2.42 -12.97 3.13
C ASN A 195 2.16 -13.39 1.68
N ILE A 196 0.94 -13.83 1.38
CA ILE A 196 0.56 -14.19 -0.01
C ILE A 196 0.81 -13.02 -0.97
N LEU A 197 0.48 -11.78 -0.57
CA LEU A 197 0.71 -10.60 -1.41
C LEU A 197 2.20 -10.35 -1.66
N LEU A 198 3.04 -10.48 -0.64
CA LEU A 198 4.50 -10.30 -0.74
C LEU A 198 5.13 -11.39 -1.62
N ASP A 199 4.78 -12.67 -1.41
CA ASP A 199 5.26 -13.79 -2.22
C ASP A 199 4.87 -13.62 -3.71
N LEU A 200 3.62 -13.17 -3.95
CA LEU A 200 3.14 -12.87 -5.29
C LEU A 200 3.85 -11.68 -5.94
N GLN A 201 4.19 -10.66 -5.15
CA GLN A 201 4.92 -9.50 -5.65
C GLN A 201 6.35 -9.86 -6.06
N GLU A 202 7.04 -10.70 -5.28
CA GLU A 202 8.38 -11.20 -5.62
C GLU A 202 8.38 -12.04 -6.91
N GLU A 203 7.30 -12.78 -7.16
CA GLU A 203 7.20 -13.63 -8.35
C GLU A 203 6.71 -12.88 -9.59
N LEU A 204 5.68 -12.06 -9.43
CA LEU A 204 4.95 -11.47 -10.58
C LEU A 204 5.43 -10.05 -10.94
N HIS A 205 6.19 -9.42 -10.05
CA HIS A 205 6.71 -8.06 -10.24
C HIS A 205 5.66 -7.03 -10.69
N LYS A 206 4.42 -7.12 -10.14
CA LYS A 206 3.33 -6.20 -10.47
C LYS A 206 3.48 -4.86 -9.78
N THR A 207 2.92 -3.81 -10.36
CA THR A 207 2.76 -2.53 -9.67
C THR A 207 1.52 -2.61 -8.79
N ILE A 208 1.69 -2.43 -7.48
CA ILE A 208 0.58 -2.52 -6.52
C ILE A 208 0.35 -1.15 -5.89
N VAL A 209 -0.88 -0.66 -5.92
CA VAL A 209 -1.32 0.51 -5.13
C VAL A 209 -2.22 -0.01 -4.02
N PHE A 210 -1.75 0.09 -2.80
CA PHE A 210 -2.40 -0.50 -1.64
C PHE A 210 -2.87 0.59 -0.67
N ILE A 211 -4.16 0.62 -0.37
CA ILE A 211 -4.73 1.55 0.61
C ILE A 211 -4.90 0.83 1.94
N THR A 212 -4.43 1.48 2.99
CA THR A 212 -4.68 1.09 4.38
C THR A 212 -4.79 2.28 5.31
N HIS A 213 -5.36 2.08 6.48
CA HIS A 213 -5.28 2.98 7.62
C HIS A 213 -4.40 2.41 8.75
N ASP A 214 -3.89 1.19 8.56
CA ASP A 214 -3.03 0.47 9.51
C ASP A 214 -1.56 0.73 9.16
N LEU A 215 -0.82 1.34 10.09
CA LEU A 215 0.56 1.71 9.88
C LEU A 215 1.50 0.48 9.87
N ASP A 216 1.26 -0.50 10.74
CA ASP A 216 2.07 -1.71 10.76
C ASP A 216 1.96 -2.46 9.42
N GLU A 217 0.76 -2.49 8.84
CA GLU A 217 0.52 -3.02 7.50
C GLU A 217 1.30 -2.23 6.45
N ALA A 218 1.20 -0.90 6.46
CA ALA A 218 1.90 -0.02 5.51
C ALA A 218 3.42 -0.21 5.55
N LEU A 219 3.99 -0.28 6.75
CA LEU A 219 5.43 -0.45 6.97
C LEU A 219 5.93 -1.84 6.59
N ARG A 220 5.06 -2.87 6.72
CA ARG A 220 5.39 -4.25 6.40
C ARG A 220 5.43 -4.52 4.91
N ILE A 221 4.43 -4.03 4.18
CA ILE A 221 4.25 -4.40 2.77
C ILE A 221 4.74 -3.33 1.78
N GLY A 222 4.82 -2.05 2.20
CA GLY A 222 5.12 -0.95 1.30
C GLY A 222 6.61 -0.81 0.95
N ASP A 223 6.92 -0.70 -0.33
CA ASP A 223 8.21 -0.18 -0.79
C ASP A 223 8.27 1.33 -0.63
N GLU A 224 7.17 2.02 -0.92
CA GLU A 224 6.97 3.45 -0.70
C GLU A 224 5.60 3.71 -0.05
N ILE A 225 5.54 4.70 0.83
CA ILE A 225 4.33 5.09 1.57
C ILE A 225 4.05 6.56 1.30
N SER A 226 2.82 6.88 0.92
CA SER A 226 2.29 8.25 0.88
C SER A 226 1.25 8.42 2.00
N ILE A 227 1.47 9.35 2.89
CA ILE A 227 0.58 9.63 4.02
C ILE A 227 -0.34 10.79 3.67
N LEU A 228 -1.65 10.53 3.66
CA LEU A 228 -2.69 11.51 3.36
C LEU A 228 -3.37 12.03 4.62
N ARG A 229 -3.54 13.34 4.68
CA ARG A 229 -4.37 14.05 5.67
C ARG A 229 -5.18 15.12 4.97
N ASP A 230 -6.49 15.16 5.23
CA ASP A 230 -7.43 16.18 4.72
C ASP A 230 -7.42 16.38 3.20
N GLY A 231 -7.08 15.32 2.45
CA GLY A 231 -7.02 15.35 0.98
C GLY A 231 -5.69 15.76 0.41
N GLU A 232 -4.66 15.94 1.23
CA GLU A 232 -3.30 16.33 0.82
C GLU A 232 -2.28 15.24 1.18
N VAL A 233 -1.19 15.13 0.42
CA VAL A 233 -0.04 14.28 0.77
C VAL A 233 0.87 15.05 1.71
N ILE A 234 0.97 14.58 2.95
CA ILE A 234 1.79 15.22 3.98
C ILE A 234 3.24 14.72 3.93
N GLN A 235 3.41 13.44 3.67
CA GLN A 235 4.75 12.85 3.53
C GLN A 235 4.71 11.68 2.54
N GLN A 236 5.79 11.54 1.77
CA GLN A 236 6.05 10.36 0.94
C GLN A 236 7.49 9.91 1.13
N GLY A 237 7.72 8.60 1.18
CA GLY A 237 9.05 8.00 1.30
C GLY A 237 8.99 6.50 1.55
N ASP A 238 10.16 5.88 1.63
CA ASP A 238 10.26 4.49 2.08
C ASP A 238 9.98 4.38 3.59
N PRO A 239 9.64 3.17 4.10
CA PRO A 239 9.32 2.95 5.52
C PRO A 239 10.39 3.49 6.49
N GLN A 240 11.68 3.34 6.15
CA GLN A 240 12.78 3.78 6.98
C GLN A 240 12.79 5.30 7.12
N SER A 241 12.59 6.01 6.00
CA SER A 241 12.54 7.48 5.94
C SER A 241 11.37 8.04 6.74
N ILE A 242 10.18 7.41 6.65
CA ILE A 242 9.00 7.82 7.41
C ILE A 242 9.26 7.75 8.92
N ILE A 243 9.87 6.65 9.40
CA ILE A 243 10.13 6.45 10.82
C ILE A 243 11.27 7.33 11.34
N MET A 244 12.33 7.50 10.54
CA MET A 244 13.53 8.23 10.97
C MET A 244 13.37 9.74 10.89
N LYS A 245 12.55 10.23 9.96
CA LYS A 245 12.40 11.67 9.67
C LYS A 245 10.91 12.01 9.44
N PRO A 246 10.06 11.95 10.48
CA PRO A 246 8.67 12.35 10.35
C PRO A 246 8.58 13.83 9.95
N ALA A 247 7.67 14.17 9.03
CA ALA A 247 7.55 15.51 8.46
C ALA A 247 6.94 16.51 9.46
N ASP A 248 6.08 16.06 10.35
CA ASP A 248 5.42 16.90 11.35
C ASP A 248 5.06 16.12 12.63
N ASP A 249 4.49 16.81 13.61
CA ASP A 249 4.08 16.22 14.89
C ASP A 249 2.96 15.18 14.70
N TYR A 250 2.08 15.38 13.72
CA TYR A 250 1.02 14.42 13.40
C TYR A 250 1.61 13.06 13.00
N ILE A 251 2.60 13.06 12.11
CA ILE A 251 3.29 11.83 11.70
C ILE A 251 4.09 11.24 12.86
N SER A 252 4.75 12.10 13.66
CA SER A 252 5.47 11.68 14.86
C SER A 252 4.57 10.97 15.85
N ASP A 253 3.36 11.51 16.10
CA ASP A 253 2.36 10.88 16.96
C ASP A 253 1.81 9.57 16.36
N PHE A 254 1.70 9.51 15.04
CA PHE A 254 1.20 8.34 14.34
C PHE A 254 2.18 7.14 14.42
N ILE A 255 3.49 7.42 14.40
CA ILE A 255 4.55 6.40 14.46
C ILE A 255 5.07 6.10 15.88
N LYS A 256 4.55 6.77 16.91
CA LYS A 256 5.11 6.71 18.28
C LYS A 256 5.07 5.32 18.91
N ASP A 257 4.05 4.52 18.60
CA ASP A 257 3.82 3.22 19.23
C ASP A 257 4.39 2.04 18.43
N ILE A 258 5.08 2.33 17.32
CA ILE A 258 5.70 1.32 16.47
C ILE A 258 6.88 0.66 17.16
N ASN A 259 6.99 -0.66 17.02
CA ASN A 259 8.22 -1.38 17.36
C ASN A 259 9.30 -1.08 16.31
N ARG A 260 10.08 -0.02 16.56
CA ARG A 260 11.17 0.42 15.67
C ARG A 260 12.21 -0.67 15.40
N GLY A 261 12.44 -1.56 16.38
CA GLY A 261 13.40 -2.64 16.24
C GLY A 261 13.02 -3.67 15.17
N ARG A 262 11.71 -3.87 14.95
CA ARG A 262 11.21 -4.80 13.92
C ARG A 262 11.12 -4.18 12.54
N VAL A 263 10.93 -2.87 12.47
CA VAL A 263 10.71 -2.18 11.19
C VAL A 263 11.99 -1.56 10.64
N LEU A 264 12.82 -0.97 11.53
CA LEU A 264 14.08 -0.38 11.10
C LEU A 264 15.09 -1.46 10.73
N GLU A 265 15.68 -1.33 9.57
CA GLU A 265 16.71 -2.21 9.04
C GLU A 265 18.10 -1.62 9.29
N VAL A 266 19.12 -2.47 9.34
CA VAL A 266 20.51 -2.03 9.56
C VAL A 266 20.98 -1.01 8.55
N ARG A 267 20.45 -1.02 7.31
CA ARG A 267 20.79 -0.03 6.27
C ARG A 267 20.44 1.40 6.64
N SER A 268 19.43 1.61 7.50
CA SER A 268 18.96 2.94 7.89
C SER A 268 19.94 3.67 8.82
N ILE A 269 20.79 2.92 9.52
CA ILE A 269 21.71 3.46 10.53
C ILE A 269 23.16 3.02 10.37
N MET A 270 23.47 2.17 9.36
CA MET A 270 24.83 1.69 9.15
C MET A 270 25.80 2.84 8.80
N GLU A 271 27.01 2.75 9.29
CA GLU A 271 28.12 3.56 8.82
C GLU A 271 28.79 2.85 7.63
N LYS A 272 29.04 3.58 6.54
CA LYS A 272 29.76 3.02 5.38
C LYS A 272 31.15 2.56 5.77
N ALA A 273 31.49 1.32 5.48
CA ALA A 273 32.80 0.74 5.76
C ALA A 273 33.09 -0.43 4.79
N ASN A 274 34.30 -0.50 4.28
CA ASN A 274 34.75 -1.59 3.41
C ASN A 274 35.31 -2.77 4.21
N ARG A 275 35.50 -2.60 5.53
CA ARG A 275 35.96 -3.63 6.46
C ARG A 275 35.26 -3.43 7.81
N ALA A 276 34.78 -4.50 8.40
CA ALA A 276 34.24 -4.51 9.74
C ALA A 276 34.44 -5.89 10.35
N THR A 277 34.54 -5.93 11.69
CA THR A 277 34.66 -7.18 12.46
C THR A 277 33.33 -7.50 13.14
N GLY A 278 33.11 -8.76 13.47
CA GLY A 278 31.90 -9.25 14.13
C GLY A 278 30.98 -10.04 13.19
N PRO A 279 29.76 -10.35 13.64
CA PRO A 279 28.79 -11.10 12.84
C PRO A 279 28.46 -10.36 11.54
N LYS A 280 28.24 -11.12 10.46
CA LYS A 280 27.84 -10.60 9.15
C LYS A 280 26.33 -10.58 9.04
N MET A 281 25.77 -9.44 8.64
CA MET A 281 24.33 -9.21 8.51
C MET A 281 24.01 -8.63 7.15
N GLY A 282 22.90 -9.06 6.55
CA GLY A 282 22.41 -8.47 5.29
C GLY A 282 21.85 -7.05 5.51
N ILE A 283 21.81 -6.26 4.45
CA ILE A 283 21.37 -4.84 4.49
C ILE A 283 19.91 -4.64 4.97
N LYS A 284 19.08 -5.66 4.77
CA LYS A 284 17.66 -5.66 5.18
C LYS A 284 17.41 -6.31 6.54
N THR A 285 18.46 -6.66 7.30
CA THR A 285 18.30 -7.25 8.63
C THR A 285 17.62 -6.24 9.57
N PRO A 286 16.49 -6.60 10.24
CA PRO A 286 15.87 -5.77 11.26
C PRO A 286 16.84 -5.47 12.42
N LEU A 287 16.70 -4.29 13.05
CA LEU A 287 17.59 -3.90 14.16
C LEU A 287 17.48 -4.84 15.37
N GLU A 288 16.28 -5.37 15.64
CA GLU A 288 16.03 -6.35 16.71
C GLU A 288 16.88 -7.62 16.47
N ASP A 289 16.85 -8.15 15.24
CA ASP A 289 17.62 -9.34 14.86
C ASP A 289 19.13 -9.06 14.83
N ALA A 290 19.51 -7.87 14.39
CA ALA A 290 20.90 -7.43 14.40
C ALA A 290 21.46 -7.38 15.82
N LEU A 291 20.70 -6.81 16.78
CA LEU A 291 21.09 -6.80 18.19
C LEU A 291 21.19 -8.21 18.75
N GLN A 292 20.25 -9.09 18.44
CA GLN A 292 20.29 -10.48 18.89
C GLN A 292 21.56 -11.19 18.38
N GLN A 293 21.95 -10.98 17.13
CA GLN A 293 23.18 -11.54 16.55
C GLN A 293 24.44 -10.99 17.23
N LEU A 294 24.48 -9.69 17.54
CA LEU A 294 25.58 -9.05 18.27
C LEU A 294 25.74 -9.63 19.68
N VAL A 295 24.63 -9.73 20.42
CA VAL A 295 24.60 -10.31 21.77
C VAL A 295 25.07 -11.76 21.76
N ASN A 296 24.54 -12.59 20.86
CA ASN A 296 24.93 -14.00 20.76
C ASN A 296 26.41 -14.19 20.40
N ALA A 297 26.98 -13.25 19.64
CA ALA A 297 28.42 -13.26 19.27
C ALA A 297 29.33 -12.64 20.34
N GLY A 298 28.77 -12.01 21.39
CA GLY A 298 29.54 -11.26 22.40
C GLY A 298 30.33 -10.11 21.79
N LYS A 299 29.72 -9.38 20.83
CA LYS A 299 30.37 -8.29 20.08
C LYS A 299 29.53 -7.02 20.15
N ASP A 300 30.19 -5.86 20.23
CA ASP A 300 29.56 -4.54 20.25
C ASP A 300 29.34 -3.98 18.84
N SER A 301 29.85 -4.65 17.80
CA SER A 301 29.72 -4.22 16.41
C SER A 301 29.66 -5.42 15.45
N GLY A 302 29.04 -5.21 14.28
CA GLY A 302 28.90 -6.19 13.22
C GLY A 302 29.15 -5.61 11.83
N ALA A 303 29.42 -6.50 10.88
CA ALA A 303 29.65 -6.18 9.47
C ALA A 303 28.34 -6.26 8.70
N ILE A 304 28.02 -5.24 7.91
CA ILE A 304 26.90 -5.26 6.97
C ILE A 304 27.44 -5.67 5.60
N VAL A 305 26.82 -6.71 5.04
CA VAL A 305 27.23 -7.27 3.75
C VAL A 305 26.14 -7.06 2.69
N ALA A 306 26.55 -6.80 1.47
CA ALA A 306 25.71 -6.83 0.29
C ALA A 306 25.42 -8.29 -0.15
N ASP A 307 24.52 -8.46 -1.12
CA ASP A 307 24.13 -9.79 -1.62
C ASP A 307 25.31 -10.57 -2.25
N ASP A 308 26.34 -9.87 -2.73
CA ASP A 308 27.59 -10.46 -3.22
C ASP A 308 28.58 -10.85 -2.09
N GLY A 309 28.19 -10.69 -0.83
CA GLY A 309 28.98 -11.01 0.37
C GLY A 309 30.07 -10.00 0.74
N LYS A 310 30.21 -8.89 -0.01
CA LYS A 310 31.16 -7.83 0.32
C LYS A 310 30.67 -6.98 1.48
N THR A 311 31.59 -6.61 2.36
CA THR A 311 31.30 -5.65 3.45
C THR A 311 31.12 -4.25 2.86
N ILE A 312 29.96 -3.66 3.12
CA ILE A 312 29.58 -2.31 2.67
C ILE A 312 29.34 -1.34 3.83
N GLY A 313 29.28 -1.85 5.05
CA GLY A 313 29.02 -1.04 6.23
C GLY A 313 29.34 -1.78 7.53
N LYS A 314 29.22 -1.03 8.61
CA LYS A 314 29.27 -1.54 9.98
C LYS A 314 28.09 -1.00 10.79
N ILE A 315 27.67 -1.74 11.80
CA ILE A 315 26.68 -1.32 12.79
C ILE A 315 27.28 -1.49 14.19
N SER A 316 26.98 -0.56 15.09
CA SER A 316 27.27 -0.70 16.52
C SER A 316 26.01 -0.98 17.31
N MET A 317 26.14 -1.73 18.42
CA MET A 317 25.05 -2.00 19.36
C MET A 317 24.46 -0.70 19.91
N VAL A 318 25.31 0.27 20.24
CA VAL A 318 24.88 1.58 20.76
C VAL A 318 24.01 2.34 19.76
N ASN A 319 24.42 2.38 18.47
CA ASN A 319 23.65 3.07 17.44
C ASN A 319 22.32 2.36 17.16
N ALA A 320 22.30 1.01 17.19
CA ALA A 320 21.08 0.25 17.04
C ALA A 320 20.07 0.52 18.17
N ILE A 321 20.53 0.48 19.43
CA ILE A 321 19.68 0.79 20.59
C ILE A 321 19.18 2.25 20.53
N ALA A 322 20.03 3.20 20.17
CA ALA A 322 19.66 4.61 20.05
C ALA A 322 18.58 4.84 18.97
N ALA A 323 18.68 4.14 17.82
CA ALA A 323 17.69 4.23 16.76
C ALA A 323 16.35 3.60 17.12
N MET A 324 16.36 2.55 17.95
CA MET A 324 15.15 1.91 18.47
C MET A 324 14.49 2.70 19.60
N ALA A 325 15.27 3.51 20.34
CA ALA A 325 14.73 4.38 21.39
C ALA A 325 13.77 5.40 20.78
N ARG A 326 12.70 5.72 21.51
CA ARG A 326 11.78 6.81 21.12
C ARG A 326 12.56 8.12 21.11
N PRO A 327 12.33 9.02 20.14
CA PRO A 327 12.87 10.36 20.22
C PRO A 327 12.45 10.99 21.56
N ASN A 328 13.42 11.54 22.33
CA ASN A 328 13.07 12.29 23.52
C ASN A 328 12.18 13.46 23.11
N ARG A 329 10.94 13.49 23.58
CA ARG A 329 10.16 14.73 23.58
C ARG A 329 10.93 15.72 24.47
N GLY A 330 11.46 16.78 23.86
CA GLY A 330 11.77 17.97 24.64
C GLY A 330 10.53 18.36 25.45
N ASP A 331 10.72 18.79 26.69
CA ASP A 331 9.73 19.09 27.74
C ASP A 331 8.58 20.02 27.29
N GLU A 332 7.72 19.57 26.40
CA GLU A 332 6.46 20.24 26.08
C GLU A 332 5.33 19.35 26.58
N GLY A 333 4.74 19.78 27.70
CA GLY A 333 3.61 19.15 28.33
C GLY A 333 2.39 18.97 27.41
N PRO A 334 1.39 18.19 27.82
CA PRO A 334 0.30 17.72 26.95
C PRO A 334 -0.52 18.91 26.44
N ARG A 335 -0.48 19.14 25.12
CA ARG A 335 -1.40 20.05 24.43
C ARG A 335 -2.62 19.25 23.96
N TYR A 336 -3.51 18.94 24.90
CA TYR A 336 -4.90 18.65 24.58
C TYR A 336 -5.74 19.87 24.99
N LYS A 337 -6.22 20.61 24.04
CA LYS A 337 -7.41 21.45 24.16
C LYS A 337 -8.37 21.09 23.05
#